data_6b787e945ae89883f819c470b39db1c0
#
_entry.id   6b787e945ae89883f819c470b39db1c0
#
_cell.length_a   1.000
_cell.length_b   1.000
_cell.length_c   1.000
_cell.angle_alpha   90.00
_cell.angle_beta   90.00
_cell.angle_gamma   90.00
#
_symmetry.space_group_name_H-M   'P 1'
#
loop_
_entity.id
_entity.type
_entity.pdbx_description
1 polymer ?
#
loop_
_entity_poly.entity_id
_entity_poly.type
_entity_poly.pdbx_seq_one_letter_code
_entity_poly.pdbx_strand_id
1 'polypeptide(L)'
;MVDGLHGLGHDPVIGGYSEDRQKLRQAISIAYDVEEEIAIFLNGRATPAHSLTPPGIFGHEDGEAGINPFVYRWDAERRRPVRRSLDEAKRLLAEAGYPGGFGTDGKPLTIRFTNGWASPALRPRLNFVSKQFRKLGIHLEVETTDWNRFQEKVRAGNYQFIAWGWAADYPDPENFLFLLYGPNARTRGGSENNANYANPDFDRLFEQMRHMENTPERLAIIRQMKRIMQRDAPWLFGYHDISFALIHDWYHNAYPNPMANNTLKYRRIDPGLRAEKREAWNRPRWTPVAVFVIVLVLAVVPAVWVAVRHLREA
;
A
#
# COMPACT_ATOMS: atom_id res chain seq x y z
N MET A 1 -5.99 0.89 -6.28
CA MET A 1 -4.53 0.96 -6.51
C MET A 1 -3.93 -0.28 -5.87
N VAL A 2 -2.90 -0.85 -6.43
CA VAL A 2 -2.08 -1.92 -5.82
C VAL A 2 -0.71 -1.33 -5.54
N ASP A 3 -0.31 -1.33 -4.29
CA ASP A 3 1.05 -0.97 -3.88
C ASP A 3 1.80 -2.22 -3.45
N GLY A 4 3.07 -2.30 -3.79
CA GLY A 4 3.92 -3.44 -3.45
C GLY A 4 5.40 -3.11 -3.59
N LEU A 5 6.23 -4.01 -3.10
CA LEU A 5 7.68 -3.96 -3.28
C LEU A 5 8.05 -4.89 -4.44
N HIS A 6 8.78 -4.38 -5.40
CA HIS A 6 9.11 -5.06 -6.64
C HIS A 6 10.60 -5.39 -6.70
N GLY A 7 10.93 -6.64 -6.97
CA GLY A 7 12.29 -7.07 -7.26
C GLY A 7 12.54 -7.26 -8.75
N LEU A 8 13.80 -7.36 -9.15
CA LEU A 8 14.19 -7.72 -10.51
C LEU A 8 14.22 -9.24 -10.69
N GLY A 9 13.42 -9.78 -11.61
CA GLY A 9 13.36 -11.21 -11.87
C GLY A 9 14.66 -11.83 -12.35
N HIS A 10 15.60 -11.05 -12.89
CA HIS A 10 16.93 -11.46 -13.33
C HIS A 10 18.04 -11.11 -12.33
N ASP A 11 17.72 -10.48 -11.19
CA ASP A 11 18.72 -10.14 -10.17
C ASP A 11 19.40 -11.40 -9.61
N PRO A 12 20.73 -11.40 -9.46
CA PRO A 12 21.47 -12.60 -9.03
C PRO A 12 21.18 -13.00 -7.58
N VAL A 13 20.65 -12.09 -6.75
CA VAL A 13 20.36 -12.35 -5.34
C VAL A 13 18.91 -12.73 -5.13
N ILE A 14 17.97 -11.87 -5.55
CA ILE A 14 16.53 -12.05 -5.30
C ILE A 14 15.77 -12.52 -6.54
N GLY A 15 16.38 -12.51 -7.71
CA GLY A 15 15.75 -12.92 -8.98
C GLY A 15 15.80 -14.42 -9.22
N GLY A 16 15.32 -14.82 -10.41
CA GLY A 16 15.28 -16.22 -10.83
C GLY A 16 14.03 -16.99 -10.39
N TYR A 17 13.89 -18.22 -10.91
CA TYR A 17 12.67 -19.04 -10.75
C TYR A 17 12.95 -20.38 -10.06
N SER A 18 14.17 -20.64 -9.62
CA SER A 18 14.52 -21.82 -8.84
C SER A 18 13.81 -21.82 -7.50
N GLU A 19 13.60 -22.98 -6.92
CA GLU A 19 12.86 -23.15 -5.66
C GLU A 19 13.45 -22.36 -4.50
N ASP A 20 14.79 -22.32 -4.42
CA ASP A 20 15.50 -21.51 -3.41
C ASP A 20 15.20 -20.02 -3.55
N ARG A 21 15.13 -19.48 -4.79
CA ARG A 21 14.78 -18.08 -5.04
C ARG A 21 13.33 -17.78 -4.74
N GLN A 22 12.42 -18.68 -5.03
CA GLN A 22 11.02 -18.55 -4.64
C GLN A 22 10.88 -18.55 -3.11
N LYS A 23 11.55 -19.49 -2.41
CA LYS A 23 11.57 -19.55 -0.94
C LYS A 23 12.12 -18.27 -0.31
N LEU A 24 13.19 -17.69 -0.87
CA LEU A 24 13.74 -16.41 -0.42
C LEU A 24 12.69 -15.30 -0.47
N ARG A 25 12.01 -15.12 -1.61
CA ARG A 25 10.98 -14.08 -1.77
C ARG A 25 9.74 -14.34 -0.92
N GLN A 26 9.34 -15.61 -0.77
CA GLN A 26 8.24 -16.00 0.13
C GLN A 26 8.60 -15.73 1.59
N ALA A 27 9.83 -16.02 2.02
CA ALA A 27 10.30 -15.70 3.37
C ALA A 27 10.21 -14.20 3.67
N ILE A 28 10.66 -13.36 2.74
CA ILE A 28 10.55 -11.90 2.84
C ILE A 28 9.07 -11.48 2.92
N SER A 29 8.22 -12.05 2.07
CA SER A 29 6.78 -11.73 2.05
C SER A 29 6.06 -12.12 3.35
N ILE A 30 6.45 -13.23 3.99
CA ILE A 30 5.91 -13.62 5.31
C ILE A 30 6.39 -12.67 6.41
N ALA A 31 7.68 -12.31 6.41
CA ALA A 31 8.26 -11.48 7.46
C ALA A 31 7.81 -10.02 7.41
N TYR A 32 7.43 -9.54 6.22
CA TYR A 32 6.95 -8.17 6.03
C TYR A 32 5.49 -8.06 6.47
N ASP A 33 5.27 -7.42 7.61
CA ASP A 33 3.95 -7.25 8.20
C ASP A 33 3.22 -6.05 7.59
N VAL A 34 2.46 -6.33 6.53
CA VAL A 34 1.65 -5.32 5.82
C VAL A 34 0.53 -4.79 6.70
N GLU A 35 -0.05 -5.62 7.56
CA GLU A 35 -1.10 -5.25 8.50
C GLU A 35 -0.59 -4.22 9.52
N GLU A 36 0.64 -4.42 10.03
CA GLU A 36 1.32 -3.46 10.91
C GLU A 36 1.59 -2.14 10.16
N GLU A 37 2.03 -2.20 8.90
CA GLU A 37 2.23 -1.01 8.06
C GLU A 37 0.95 -0.22 7.85
N ILE A 38 -0.16 -0.89 7.52
CA ILE A 38 -1.48 -0.29 7.34
C ILE A 38 -1.96 0.38 8.63
N ALA A 39 -1.78 -0.29 9.77
CA ALA A 39 -2.19 0.25 11.07
C ALA A 39 -1.41 1.51 11.43
N ILE A 40 -0.08 1.49 11.27
CA ILE A 40 0.81 2.59 11.68
C ILE A 40 0.73 3.79 10.73
N PHE A 41 0.80 3.56 9.42
CA PHE A 41 1.00 4.66 8.45
C PHE A 41 -0.27 5.06 7.71
N LEU A 42 -1.29 4.19 7.67
CA LEU A 42 -2.53 4.44 6.94
C LEU A 42 -3.76 4.52 7.84
N ASN A 43 -3.59 4.41 9.16
CA ASN A 43 -4.71 4.40 10.12
C ASN A 43 -5.82 3.40 9.74
N GLY A 44 -5.45 2.22 9.27
CA GLY A 44 -6.38 1.18 8.82
C GLY A 44 -7.09 1.46 7.48
N ARG A 45 -6.68 2.49 6.72
CA ARG A 45 -7.32 2.86 5.45
C ARG A 45 -6.72 2.14 4.24
N ALA A 46 -6.58 0.84 4.36
CA ALA A 46 -6.18 -0.05 3.27
C ALA A 46 -6.56 -1.49 3.61
N THR A 47 -6.59 -2.35 2.61
CA THR A 47 -6.71 -3.81 2.76
C THR A 47 -5.42 -4.48 2.30
N PRO A 48 -4.89 -5.48 3.04
CA PRO A 48 -3.74 -6.25 2.56
C PRO A 48 -4.01 -6.84 1.18
N ALA A 49 -3.05 -6.72 0.27
CA ALA A 49 -3.16 -7.30 -1.06
C ALA A 49 -2.65 -8.74 -1.05
N HIS A 50 -3.46 -9.66 -1.57
CA HIS A 50 -3.10 -11.06 -1.74
C HIS A 50 -2.74 -11.40 -3.18
N SER A 51 -3.02 -10.48 -4.10
CA SER A 51 -2.76 -10.57 -5.55
C SER A 51 -2.75 -9.17 -6.17
N LEU A 52 -2.52 -9.10 -7.49
CA LEU A 52 -2.55 -7.85 -8.24
C LEU A 52 -3.95 -7.25 -8.38
N THR A 53 -4.99 -8.09 -8.44
CA THR A 53 -6.36 -7.65 -8.74
C THR A 53 -7.01 -7.08 -7.47
N PRO A 54 -7.33 -5.78 -7.44
CA PRO A 54 -7.96 -5.15 -6.29
C PRO A 54 -9.47 -5.46 -6.18
N PRO A 55 -10.08 -5.20 -5.00
CA PRO A 55 -11.53 -5.29 -4.83
C PRO A 55 -12.31 -4.50 -5.89
N GLY A 56 -13.41 -5.06 -6.38
CA GLY A 56 -14.27 -4.45 -7.41
C GLY A 56 -13.84 -4.71 -8.85
N ILE A 57 -12.69 -5.33 -9.07
CA ILE A 57 -12.24 -5.77 -10.41
C ILE A 57 -12.52 -7.26 -10.58
N PHE A 58 -12.98 -7.67 -11.77
CA PHE A 58 -13.21 -9.07 -12.10
C PHE A 58 -11.94 -9.91 -11.83
N GLY A 59 -12.11 -11.08 -11.22
CA GLY A 59 -10.98 -11.93 -10.79
C GLY A 59 -10.47 -11.64 -9.39
N HIS A 60 -10.93 -10.57 -8.72
CA HIS A 60 -10.75 -10.43 -7.27
C HIS A 60 -11.61 -11.47 -6.56
N GLU A 61 -11.06 -12.06 -5.52
CA GLU A 61 -11.76 -13.02 -4.67
C GLU A 61 -11.51 -12.70 -3.20
N ASP A 62 -12.59 -12.73 -2.42
CA ASP A 62 -12.56 -12.61 -0.97
C ASP A 62 -12.48 -13.98 -0.29
N GLY A 63 -12.22 -13.96 1.01
CA GLY A 63 -12.21 -15.16 1.84
C GLY A 63 -11.06 -16.12 1.52
N GLU A 64 -11.25 -17.40 1.78
CA GLU A 64 -10.23 -18.43 1.64
C GLU A 64 -9.69 -18.56 0.21
N ALA A 65 -10.56 -18.41 -0.81
CA ALA A 65 -10.16 -18.48 -2.22
C ALA A 65 -9.27 -17.29 -2.64
N GLY A 66 -9.40 -16.15 -1.94
CA GLY A 66 -8.70 -14.91 -2.24
C GLY A 66 -7.29 -14.83 -1.67
N ILE A 67 -6.99 -15.50 -0.55
CA ILE A 67 -5.71 -15.34 0.14
C ILE A 67 -4.51 -15.79 -0.68
N ASN A 68 -3.34 -15.22 -0.34
CA ASN A 68 -2.06 -15.75 -0.79
C ASN A 68 -1.63 -16.91 0.14
N PRO A 69 -1.72 -18.18 -0.27
CA PRO A 69 -1.46 -19.32 0.60
C PRO A 69 0.01 -19.49 0.97
N PHE A 70 0.92 -18.83 0.29
CA PHE A 70 2.35 -18.82 0.61
C PHE A 70 2.70 -17.88 1.76
N VAL A 71 1.83 -16.89 2.02
CA VAL A 71 2.04 -15.88 3.07
C VAL A 71 1.04 -16.03 4.22
N TYR A 72 -0.16 -16.53 3.93
CA TYR A 72 -1.26 -16.63 4.89
C TYR A 72 -1.82 -18.05 4.99
N ARG A 73 -2.48 -18.33 6.11
CA ARG A 73 -3.39 -19.46 6.32
C ARG A 73 -4.78 -18.91 6.55
N TRP A 74 -5.79 -19.68 6.18
CA TRP A 74 -7.17 -19.34 6.49
C TRP A 74 -7.55 -19.88 7.89
N ASP A 75 -8.00 -18.98 8.76
CA ASP A 75 -8.61 -19.34 10.05
C ASP A 75 -10.12 -19.52 9.82
N ALA A 76 -10.57 -20.77 9.74
CA ALA A 76 -11.96 -21.10 9.45
C ALA A 76 -12.92 -20.67 10.58
N GLU A 77 -12.47 -20.67 11.85
CA GLU A 77 -13.28 -20.28 13.00
C GLU A 77 -13.54 -18.77 13.00
N ARG A 78 -12.48 -17.98 12.76
CA ARG A 78 -12.57 -16.51 12.74
C ARG A 78 -12.88 -15.96 11.36
N ARG A 79 -12.94 -16.81 10.33
CA ARG A 79 -13.20 -16.47 8.92
C ARG A 79 -12.30 -15.33 8.43
N ARG A 80 -11.01 -15.43 8.69
CA ARG A 80 -10.02 -14.41 8.30
C ARG A 80 -8.67 -15.02 7.91
N PRO A 81 -7.88 -14.31 7.07
CA PRO A 81 -6.48 -14.68 6.86
C PRO A 81 -5.67 -14.48 8.13
N VAL A 82 -4.72 -15.37 8.37
CA VAL A 82 -3.71 -15.26 9.43
C VAL A 82 -2.35 -15.42 8.79
N ARG A 83 -1.47 -14.45 8.98
CA ARG A 83 -0.10 -14.47 8.46
C ARG A 83 0.66 -15.66 9.03
N ARG A 84 1.46 -16.32 8.19
CA ARG A 84 2.37 -17.39 8.61
C ARG A 84 3.40 -16.86 9.59
N SER A 85 3.95 -17.75 10.41
CA SER A 85 4.86 -17.36 11.49
C SER A 85 6.22 -16.89 10.97
N LEU A 86 6.89 -16.04 11.77
CA LEU A 86 8.26 -15.63 11.50
C LEU A 86 9.24 -16.82 11.48
N ASP A 87 8.98 -17.87 12.28
CA ASP A 87 9.81 -19.07 12.28
C ASP A 87 9.68 -19.84 10.95
N GLU A 88 8.51 -19.87 10.35
CA GLU A 88 8.30 -20.42 9.02
C GLU A 88 9.06 -19.60 7.96
N ALA A 89 9.04 -18.27 8.06
CA ALA A 89 9.84 -17.40 7.20
C ALA A 89 11.34 -17.65 7.34
N LYS A 90 11.84 -17.79 8.58
CA LYS A 90 13.26 -18.10 8.84
C LYS A 90 13.66 -19.48 8.31
N ARG A 91 12.77 -20.48 8.40
CA ARG A 91 13.01 -21.80 7.83
C ARG A 91 13.13 -21.72 6.31
N LEU A 92 12.20 -21.05 5.63
CA LEU A 92 12.27 -20.85 4.18
C LEU A 92 13.54 -20.09 3.76
N LEU A 93 13.96 -19.10 4.52
CA LEU A 93 15.19 -18.36 4.28
C LEU A 93 16.43 -19.27 4.40
N ALA A 94 16.46 -20.15 5.40
CA ALA A 94 17.55 -21.13 5.57
C ALA A 94 17.57 -22.13 4.42
N GLU A 95 16.41 -22.65 3.98
CA GLU A 95 16.28 -23.53 2.80
C GLU A 95 16.68 -22.83 1.50
N ALA A 96 16.56 -21.50 1.44
CA ALA A 96 17.05 -20.68 0.33
C ALA A 96 18.55 -20.42 0.36
N GLY A 97 19.28 -20.99 1.33
CA GLY A 97 20.74 -20.87 1.45
C GLY A 97 21.22 -19.70 2.31
N TYR A 98 20.33 -19.05 3.07
CA TYR A 98 20.66 -17.89 3.90
C TYR A 98 20.22 -18.09 5.38
N PRO A 99 20.69 -19.11 6.09
CA PRO A 99 20.34 -19.33 7.48
C PRO A 99 20.72 -18.11 8.34
N GLY A 100 19.74 -17.57 9.07
CA GLY A 100 19.93 -16.38 9.90
C GLY A 100 20.25 -15.09 9.13
N GLY A 101 20.07 -15.08 7.80
CA GLY A 101 20.39 -13.94 6.93
C GLY A 101 21.83 -13.93 6.43
N PHE A 102 22.55 -15.03 6.51
CA PHE A 102 23.94 -15.15 6.05
C PHE A 102 24.06 -16.17 4.93
N GLY A 103 24.82 -15.83 3.90
CA GLY A 103 25.18 -16.75 2.83
C GLY A 103 26.18 -17.83 3.29
N THR A 104 26.44 -18.82 2.43
CA THR A 104 27.41 -19.90 2.68
C THR A 104 28.84 -19.38 2.80
N ASP A 105 29.11 -18.18 2.28
CA ASP A 105 30.38 -17.47 2.40
C ASP A 105 30.54 -16.68 3.71
N GLY A 106 29.57 -16.79 4.62
CA GLY A 106 29.51 -16.08 5.90
C GLY A 106 29.18 -14.59 5.81
N LYS A 107 28.86 -14.08 4.61
CA LYS A 107 28.47 -12.68 4.42
C LYS A 107 26.99 -12.48 4.66
N PRO A 108 26.57 -11.33 5.23
CA PRO A 108 25.17 -11.02 5.39
C PRO A 108 24.49 -10.85 4.03
N LEU A 109 23.28 -11.39 3.90
CA LEU A 109 22.41 -11.13 2.76
C LEU A 109 22.05 -9.64 2.77
N THR A 110 22.50 -8.92 1.75
CA THR A 110 22.21 -7.50 1.58
C THR A 110 21.31 -7.31 0.38
N ILE A 111 20.22 -6.55 0.56
CA ILE A 111 19.28 -6.17 -0.50
C ILE A 111 19.27 -4.65 -0.58
N ARG A 112 19.46 -4.10 -1.78
CA ARG A 112 19.39 -2.66 -2.04
C ARG A 112 17.98 -2.24 -2.39
N PHE A 113 17.42 -1.36 -1.56
CA PHE A 113 16.11 -0.76 -1.75
C PHE A 113 16.24 0.67 -2.28
N THR A 114 15.82 0.90 -3.51
CA THR A 114 15.85 2.24 -4.12
C THR A 114 14.50 2.93 -3.90
N ASN A 115 14.53 4.09 -3.21
CA ASN A 115 13.37 4.91 -2.88
C ASN A 115 13.43 6.25 -3.62
N GLY A 116 12.31 6.62 -4.27
CA GLY A 116 12.20 7.83 -5.09
C GLY A 116 11.71 9.09 -4.37
N TRP A 117 11.57 9.06 -3.04
CA TRP A 117 11.04 10.19 -2.27
C TRP A 117 12.01 10.62 -1.18
N ALA A 118 12.67 11.75 -1.39
CA ALA A 118 13.65 12.33 -0.46
C ALA A 118 13.00 13.24 0.59
N SER A 119 11.89 12.82 1.21
CA SER A 119 11.21 13.59 2.26
C SER A 119 11.59 13.09 3.66
N PRO A 120 11.96 14.00 4.59
CA PRO A 120 12.17 13.63 6.00
C PRO A 120 10.96 12.94 6.65
N ALA A 121 9.75 13.26 6.22
CA ALA A 121 8.52 12.62 6.70
C ALA A 121 8.44 11.11 6.39
N LEU A 122 9.20 10.62 5.44
CA LEU A 122 9.24 9.19 5.08
C LEU A 122 10.24 8.38 5.90
N ARG A 123 11.11 9.00 6.68
CA ARG A 123 12.09 8.30 7.51
C ARG A 123 11.48 7.22 8.41
N PRO A 124 10.36 7.47 9.13
CA PRO A 124 9.73 6.43 9.95
C PRO A 124 9.32 5.21 9.12
N ARG A 125 8.77 5.42 7.90
CA ARG A 125 8.36 4.33 7.01
C ARG A 125 9.57 3.56 6.47
N LEU A 126 10.64 4.23 6.07
CA LEU A 126 11.88 3.59 5.62
C LEU A 126 12.53 2.77 6.76
N ASN A 127 12.51 3.29 7.99
CA ASN A 127 12.98 2.57 9.17
C ASN A 127 12.10 1.33 9.45
N PHE A 128 10.79 1.45 9.27
CA PHE A 128 9.87 0.32 9.38
C PHE A 128 10.22 -0.77 8.35
N VAL A 129 10.35 -0.42 7.06
CA VAL A 129 10.76 -1.36 6.01
C VAL A 129 12.07 -2.07 6.39
N SER A 130 13.09 -1.33 6.79
CA SER A 130 14.38 -1.92 7.21
C SER A 130 14.24 -2.85 8.42
N LYS A 131 13.36 -2.52 9.38
CA LYS A 131 13.05 -3.37 10.53
C LYS A 131 12.39 -4.69 10.11
N GLN A 132 11.50 -4.67 9.10
CA GLN A 132 10.85 -5.89 8.61
C GLN A 132 11.89 -6.87 8.04
N PHE A 133 12.84 -6.41 7.22
CA PHE A 133 13.93 -7.23 6.69
C PHE A 133 14.86 -7.75 7.77
N ARG A 134 15.14 -6.93 8.79
CA ARG A 134 15.98 -7.32 9.93
C ARG A 134 15.39 -8.47 10.76
N LYS A 135 14.08 -8.69 10.75
CA LYS A 135 13.43 -9.86 11.38
C LYS A 135 14.02 -11.19 10.86
N LEU A 136 14.51 -11.18 9.63
CA LEU A 136 15.18 -12.33 8.96
C LEU A 136 16.71 -12.27 9.00
N GLY A 137 17.29 -11.24 9.62
CA GLY A 137 18.74 -11.00 9.57
C GLY A 137 19.21 -10.38 8.25
N ILE A 138 18.31 -10.02 7.35
CA ILE A 138 18.63 -9.40 6.07
C ILE A 138 19.01 -7.93 6.29
N HIS A 139 20.14 -7.50 5.72
CA HIS A 139 20.53 -6.11 5.68
C HIS A 139 19.86 -5.40 4.50
N LEU A 140 19.02 -4.39 4.77
CA LEU A 140 18.42 -3.57 3.74
C LEU A 140 19.23 -2.27 3.58
N GLU A 141 19.90 -2.13 2.45
CA GLU A 141 20.60 -0.90 2.06
C GLU A 141 19.60 0.04 1.37
N VAL A 142 19.23 1.13 2.05
CA VAL A 142 18.26 2.09 1.52
C VAL A 142 18.96 3.18 0.74
N GLU A 143 18.77 3.19 -0.57
CA GLU A 143 19.21 4.24 -1.47
C GLU A 143 18.06 5.20 -1.73
N THR A 144 18.18 6.46 -1.28
CA THR A 144 17.18 7.49 -1.52
C THR A 144 17.63 8.44 -2.61
N THR A 145 16.75 8.70 -3.58
CA THR A 145 16.98 9.64 -4.68
C THR A 145 15.74 10.54 -4.87
N ASP A 146 15.85 11.56 -5.72
CA ASP A 146 14.68 12.33 -6.17
C ASP A 146 13.83 11.55 -7.18
N TRP A 147 12.59 12.02 -7.37
CA TRP A 147 11.62 11.32 -8.21
C TRP A 147 12.06 11.17 -9.67
N ASN A 148 12.71 12.18 -10.26
CA ASN A 148 13.13 12.14 -11.66
C ASN A 148 14.23 11.10 -11.87
N ARG A 149 15.25 11.11 -11.02
CA ARG A 149 16.32 10.10 -11.04
C ARG A 149 15.80 8.71 -10.72
N PHE A 150 14.84 8.59 -9.82
CA PHE A 150 14.18 7.32 -9.55
C PHE A 150 13.52 6.76 -10.81
N GLN A 151 12.74 7.58 -11.53
CA GLN A 151 12.12 7.15 -12.79
C GLN A 151 13.16 6.76 -13.84
N GLU A 152 14.26 7.50 -13.96
CA GLU A 152 15.37 7.16 -14.87
C GLU A 152 15.98 5.81 -14.51
N LYS A 153 16.25 5.56 -13.22
CA LYS A 153 16.75 4.27 -12.74
C LYS A 153 15.78 3.13 -13.06
N VAL A 154 14.47 3.34 -12.85
CA VAL A 154 13.45 2.34 -13.13
C VAL A 154 13.36 2.05 -14.63
N ARG A 155 13.38 3.08 -15.48
CA ARG A 155 13.39 2.90 -16.94
C ARG A 155 14.64 2.17 -17.44
N ALA A 156 15.80 2.44 -16.83
CA ALA A 156 17.05 1.78 -17.14
C ALA A 156 17.21 0.37 -16.52
N GLY A 157 16.27 -0.07 -15.67
CA GLY A 157 16.40 -1.32 -14.92
C GLY A 157 17.51 -1.29 -13.84
N ASN A 158 17.99 -0.11 -13.46
CA ASN A 158 19.08 0.06 -12.50
C ASN A 158 18.59 0.14 -11.05
N TYR A 159 18.00 -0.93 -10.58
CA TYR A 159 17.55 -1.12 -9.20
C TYR A 159 17.50 -2.61 -8.88
N GLN A 160 17.47 -2.97 -7.60
CA GLN A 160 17.27 -4.35 -7.15
C GLN A 160 15.87 -4.52 -6.55
N PHE A 161 15.46 -3.59 -5.71
CA PHE A 161 14.18 -3.62 -5.02
C PHE A 161 13.60 -2.20 -4.93
N ILE A 162 12.34 -2.02 -5.27
CA ILE A 162 11.65 -0.72 -5.27
C ILE A 162 10.25 -0.86 -4.69
N ALA A 163 9.70 0.26 -4.20
CA ALA A 163 8.27 0.38 -3.95
C ALA A 163 7.60 1.06 -5.16
N TRP A 164 6.51 0.46 -5.64
CA TRP A 164 5.74 0.98 -6.76
C TRP A 164 4.26 0.66 -6.58
N GLY A 165 3.39 1.50 -7.14
CA GLY A 165 1.95 1.30 -7.15
C GLY A 165 1.38 1.41 -8.55
N TRP A 166 0.21 0.83 -8.76
CA TRP A 166 -0.54 0.92 -10.01
C TRP A 166 -1.98 1.35 -9.76
N ALA A 167 -2.43 2.35 -10.49
CA ALA A 167 -3.84 2.71 -10.60
C ALA A 167 -4.33 2.27 -11.97
N ALA A 168 -5.42 1.52 -12.03
CA ALA A 168 -5.94 1.04 -13.30
C ALA A 168 -6.43 2.18 -14.19
N ASP A 169 -6.15 2.08 -15.49
CA ASP A 169 -6.66 2.98 -16.53
C ASP A 169 -8.11 2.62 -16.91
N TYR A 170 -8.50 1.36 -16.72
CA TYR A 170 -9.83 0.81 -16.97
C TYR A 170 -10.11 -0.39 -16.06
N PRO A 171 -11.40 -0.71 -15.76
CA PRO A 171 -11.78 -1.69 -14.74
C PRO A 171 -11.72 -3.14 -15.27
N ASP A 172 -10.57 -3.58 -15.76
CA ASP A 172 -10.34 -4.94 -16.25
C ASP A 172 -9.10 -5.56 -15.58
N PRO A 173 -9.12 -6.86 -15.24
CA PRO A 173 -7.97 -7.56 -14.67
C PRO A 173 -6.72 -7.56 -15.56
N GLU A 174 -6.88 -7.42 -16.87
CA GLU A 174 -5.78 -7.30 -17.81
C GLU A 174 -4.88 -6.12 -17.42
N ASN A 175 -5.46 -4.97 -17.02
CA ASN A 175 -4.73 -3.77 -16.63
C ASN A 175 -3.95 -3.88 -15.29
N PHE A 176 -4.00 -5.00 -14.66
CA PHE A 176 -3.15 -5.35 -13.50
C PHE A 176 -2.20 -6.50 -13.84
N LEU A 177 -2.69 -7.52 -14.55
CA LEU A 177 -1.90 -8.71 -14.85
C LEU A 177 -0.80 -8.45 -15.87
N PHE A 178 -0.97 -7.43 -16.76
CA PHE A 178 0.06 -7.03 -17.73
C PHE A 178 1.34 -6.51 -17.05
N LEU A 179 1.28 -6.11 -15.78
CA LEU A 179 2.43 -5.69 -14.98
C LEU A 179 3.43 -6.83 -14.71
N LEU A 180 3.02 -8.08 -14.93
CA LEU A 180 3.87 -9.26 -14.83
C LEU A 180 4.03 -10.01 -16.16
N TYR A 181 3.47 -9.48 -17.25
CA TYR A 181 3.62 -10.06 -18.58
C TYR A 181 5.06 -9.92 -19.09
N GLY A 182 5.71 -11.02 -19.40
CA GLY A 182 7.14 -11.06 -19.71
C GLY A 182 7.60 -10.17 -20.87
N PRO A 183 6.86 -10.07 -22.00
CA PRO A 183 7.18 -9.11 -23.06
C PRO A 183 7.21 -7.65 -22.63
N ASN A 184 6.52 -7.28 -21.54
CA ASN A 184 6.53 -5.93 -20.97
C ASN A 184 7.71 -5.67 -20.00
N ALA A 185 8.63 -6.63 -19.83
CA ALA A 185 9.78 -6.46 -18.95
C ALA A 185 10.67 -5.29 -19.40
N ARG A 186 11.12 -4.47 -18.45
CA ARG A 186 11.99 -3.31 -18.71
C ARG A 186 13.26 -3.69 -19.45
N THR A 187 13.87 -4.80 -19.07
CA THR A 187 15.09 -5.33 -19.72
C THR A 187 14.91 -5.79 -21.17
N ARG A 188 13.66 -5.93 -21.61
CA ARG A 188 13.31 -6.25 -23.00
C ARG A 188 12.82 -5.04 -23.81
N GLY A 189 13.02 -3.84 -23.29
CA GLY A 189 12.49 -2.60 -23.89
C GLY A 189 10.98 -2.42 -23.70
N GLY A 190 10.38 -3.21 -22.80
CA GLY A 190 8.97 -3.10 -22.41
C GLY A 190 8.67 -1.92 -21.49
N SER A 191 7.43 -1.86 -20.99
CA SER A 191 6.95 -0.68 -20.30
C SER A 191 6.81 -0.83 -18.79
N GLU A 192 5.84 -1.60 -18.29
CA GLU A 192 5.42 -1.49 -16.89
C GLU A 192 5.75 -2.71 -16.03
N ASN A 193 6.30 -3.78 -16.60
CA ASN A 193 6.74 -4.91 -15.82
C ASN A 193 8.10 -4.61 -15.15
N ASN A 194 8.02 -3.87 -14.04
CA ASN A 194 9.20 -3.46 -13.28
C ASN A 194 9.88 -4.63 -12.53
N ALA A 195 9.20 -5.74 -12.29
CA ALA A 195 9.82 -6.93 -11.72
C ALA A 195 10.68 -7.70 -12.73
N ASN A 196 10.65 -7.34 -14.02
CA ASN A 196 11.25 -8.10 -15.11
C ASN A 196 10.87 -9.59 -15.06
N TYR A 197 9.66 -9.86 -14.57
CA TYR A 197 9.12 -11.20 -14.47
C TYR A 197 8.84 -11.76 -15.86
N ALA A 198 9.20 -13.01 -16.09
CA ALA A 198 9.01 -13.69 -17.37
C ALA A 198 8.79 -15.18 -17.15
N ASN A 199 7.57 -15.58 -16.88
CA ASN A 199 7.18 -16.96 -16.72
C ASN A 199 6.34 -17.39 -17.94
N PRO A 200 6.80 -18.37 -18.75
CA PRO A 200 6.12 -18.77 -19.98
C PRO A 200 4.67 -19.26 -19.77
N ASP A 201 4.37 -19.91 -18.65
CA ASP A 201 3.01 -20.33 -18.34
C ASP A 201 2.11 -19.15 -18.00
N PHE A 202 2.62 -18.19 -17.23
CA PHE A 202 1.89 -16.94 -16.95
C PHE A 202 1.65 -16.16 -18.24
N ASP A 203 2.67 -16.01 -19.08
CA ASP A 203 2.58 -15.28 -20.34
C ASP A 203 1.55 -15.91 -21.29
N ARG A 204 1.57 -17.24 -21.43
CA ARG A 204 0.60 -17.99 -22.25
C ARG A 204 -0.83 -17.79 -21.73
N LEU A 205 -1.05 -17.86 -20.43
CA LEU A 205 -2.36 -17.64 -19.80
C LEU A 205 -2.82 -16.18 -19.96
N PHE A 206 -1.91 -15.23 -19.86
CA PHE A 206 -2.19 -13.81 -20.09
C PHE A 206 -2.71 -13.59 -21.53
N GLU A 207 -2.01 -14.11 -22.53
CA GLU A 207 -2.44 -14.02 -23.94
C GLU A 207 -3.81 -14.64 -24.18
N GLN A 208 -4.14 -15.72 -23.48
CA GLN A 208 -5.46 -16.34 -23.60
C GLN A 208 -6.56 -15.46 -23.00
N MET A 209 -6.34 -14.88 -21.80
CA MET A 209 -7.39 -14.21 -21.08
C MET A 209 -7.62 -12.75 -21.49
N ARG A 210 -6.61 -12.07 -22.07
CA ARG A 210 -6.61 -10.61 -22.28
C ARG A 210 -7.72 -10.09 -23.19
N HIS A 211 -8.22 -10.94 -24.08
CA HIS A 211 -9.29 -10.61 -25.04
C HIS A 211 -10.63 -11.30 -24.74
N MET A 212 -10.73 -11.99 -23.60
CA MET A 212 -11.96 -12.69 -23.23
C MET A 212 -12.93 -11.76 -22.51
N GLU A 213 -14.22 -12.00 -22.72
CA GLU A 213 -15.28 -11.44 -21.88
C GLU A 213 -15.21 -12.00 -20.44
N ASN A 214 -15.84 -11.32 -19.49
CA ASN A 214 -15.89 -11.74 -18.10
C ASN A 214 -16.78 -12.98 -17.91
N THR A 215 -16.24 -14.14 -18.10
CA THR A 215 -16.89 -15.46 -18.02
C THR A 215 -16.24 -16.34 -16.94
N PRO A 216 -16.89 -17.44 -16.52
CA PRO A 216 -16.27 -18.42 -15.62
C PRO A 216 -14.96 -19.00 -16.15
N GLU A 217 -14.82 -19.17 -17.47
CA GLU A 217 -13.61 -19.67 -18.13
C GLU A 217 -12.46 -18.69 -17.99
N ARG A 218 -12.72 -17.39 -18.23
CA ARG A 218 -11.73 -16.33 -17.99
C ARG A 218 -11.30 -16.29 -16.53
N LEU A 219 -12.25 -16.42 -15.59
CA LEU A 219 -11.96 -16.47 -14.16
C LEU A 219 -11.07 -17.67 -13.80
N ALA A 220 -11.29 -18.82 -14.41
CA ALA A 220 -10.46 -20.00 -14.18
C ALA A 220 -9.00 -19.77 -14.63
N ILE A 221 -8.79 -19.07 -15.75
CA ILE A 221 -7.46 -18.69 -16.23
C ILE A 221 -6.81 -17.70 -15.26
N ILE A 222 -7.53 -16.66 -14.83
CA ILE A 222 -7.03 -15.67 -13.88
C ILE A 222 -6.63 -16.33 -12.55
N ARG A 223 -7.38 -17.30 -12.07
CA ARG A 223 -7.04 -18.10 -10.87
C ARG A 223 -5.72 -18.87 -11.04
N GLN A 224 -5.47 -19.45 -12.21
CA GLN A 224 -4.20 -20.12 -12.50
C GLN A 224 -3.05 -19.11 -12.48
N MET A 225 -3.20 -17.96 -13.15
CA MET A 225 -2.21 -16.88 -13.15
C MET A 225 -1.93 -16.38 -11.73
N LYS A 226 -2.97 -16.20 -10.92
CA LYS A 226 -2.86 -15.80 -9.51
C LYS A 226 -1.99 -16.79 -8.72
N ARG A 227 -2.21 -18.10 -8.88
CA ARG A 227 -1.40 -19.12 -8.18
C ARG A 227 0.05 -19.13 -8.63
N ILE A 228 0.32 -18.96 -9.93
CA ILE A 228 1.69 -18.89 -10.46
C ILE A 228 2.44 -17.69 -9.84
N MET A 229 1.87 -16.49 -9.90
CA MET A 229 2.53 -15.30 -9.36
C MET A 229 2.67 -15.33 -7.83
N GLN A 230 1.72 -15.91 -7.10
CA GLN A 230 1.80 -16.06 -5.65
C GLN A 230 2.93 -17.03 -5.26
N ARG A 231 3.08 -18.14 -5.99
CA ARG A 231 4.18 -19.11 -5.79
C ARG A 231 5.52 -18.49 -6.11
N ASP A 232 5.65 -17.83 -7.25
CA ASP A 232 6.90 -17.26 -7.74
C ASP A 232 7.29 -16.00 -6.95
N ALA A 233 6.31 -15.35 -6.32
CA ALA A 233 6.46 -14.15 -5.50
C ALA A 233 7.35 -13.05 -6.15
N PRO A 234 7.10 -12.63 -7.41
CA PRO A 234 7.87 -11.57 -8.06
C PRO A 234 7.68 -10.23 -7.37
N TRP A 235 6.61 -10.07 -6.62
CA TRP A 235 6.28 -8.95 -5.77
C TRP A 235 6.08 -9.38 -4.33
N LEU A 236 6.46 -8.52 -3.42
CA LEU A 236 5.87 -8.47 -2.09
C LEU A 236 4.58 -7.66 -2.24
N PHE A 237 3.43 -8.33 -2.21
CA PHE A 237 2.14 -7.66 -2.28
C PHE A 237 1.94 -6.80 -1.03
N GLY A 238 1.71 -5.51 -1.22
CA GLY A 238 1.46 -4.57 -0.15
C GLY A 238 -0.03 -4.49 0.16
N TYR A 239 -0.70 -3.45 -0.30
CA TYR A 239 -2.09 -3.19 0.06
C TYR A 239 -2.85 -2.52 -1.10
N HIS A 240 -4.17 -2.57 -0.97
CA HIS A 240 -5.11 -1.79 -1.78
C HIS A 240 -5.59 -0.61 -0.95
N ASP A 241 -5.36 0.61 -1.42
CA ASP A 241 -5.75 1.85 -0.75
C ASP A 241 -7.27 2.00 -0.63
N ILE A 242 -7.70 2.56 0.51
CA ILE A 242 -9.06 3.05 0.70
C ILE A 242 -9.00 4.58 0.77
N SER A 243 -9.60 5.24 -0.20
CA SER A 243 -9.66 6.70 -0.29
C SER A 243 -10.99 7.23 0.22
N PHE A 244 -10.95 8.37 0.92
CA PHE A 244 -12.13 9.10 1.35
C PHE A 244 -12.15 10.48 0.71
N ALA A 245 -13.30 10.91 0.25
CA ALA A 245 -13.53 12.26 -0.21
C ALA A 245 -14.64 12.91 0.64
N LEU A 246 -14.32 14.04 1.26
CA LEU A 246 -15.30 14.90 1.90
C LEU A 246 -15.66 16.03 0.93
N ILE A 247 -16.92 16.12 0.59
CA ILE A 247 -17.41 17.05 -0.42
C ILE A 247 -18.52 17.86 0.21
N HIS A 248 -18.48 19.18 0.04
CA HIS A 248 -19.55 20.05 0.49
C HIS A 248 -20.86 19.75 -0.25
N ASP A 249 -21.98 19.86 0.43
CA ASP A 249 -23.32 19.58 -0.09
C ASP A 249 -23.75 20.50 -1.25
N TRP A 250 -23.13 21.66 -1.39
CA TRP A 250 -23.33 22.55 -2.55
C TRP A 250 -22.53 22.16 -3.79
N TYR A 251 -21.75 21.06 -3.71
CA TYR A 251 -20.92 20.57 -4.81
C TYR A 251 -21.56 19.32 -5.41
N HIS A 252 -22.24 19.49 -6.54
CA HIS A 252 -23.00 18.42 -7.17
C HIS A 252 -22.16 17.61 -8.16
N ASN A 253 -22.58 16.39 -8.43
CA ASN A 253 -21.97 15.43 -9.36
C ASN A 253 -20.51 15.10 -9.03
N ALA A 254 -20.15 15.15 -7.76
CA ALA A 254 -18.81 14.84 -7.28
C ALA A 254 -18.74 13.40 -6.79
N TYR A 255 -19.02 12.45 -7.65
CA TYR A 255 -18.89 11.02 -7.35
C TYR A 255 -17.45 10.55 -7.56
N PRO A 256 -16.96 9.63 -6.70
CA PRO A 256 -15.69 8.96 -6.94
C PRO A 256 -15.74 8.22 -8.28
N ASN A 257 -14.80 8.52 -9.16
CA ASN A 257 -14.60 7.78 -10.39
C ASN A 257 -13.10 7.72 -10.66
N PRO A 258 -12.41 6.69 -10.16
CA PRO A 258 -10.97 6.56 -10.31
C PRO A 258 -10.52 6.35 -11.77
N MET A 259 -11.45 5.95 -12.67
CA MET A 259 -11.16 5.71 -14.09
C MET A 259 -11.36 6.97 -14.96
N ALA A 260 -11.92 8.04 -14.41
CA ALA A 260 -12.18 9.24 -15.20
C ALA A 260 -11.02 10.23 -15.11
N ASN A 261 -10.36 10.51 -16.23
CA ASN A 261 -9.26 11.47 -16.33
C ASN A 261 -9.68 12.91 -16.02
N ASN A 262 -10.93 13.29 -16.30
CA ASN A 262 -11.43 14.62 -16.01
C ASN A 262 -12.91 14.60 -15.63
N THR A 263 -13.18 14.70 -14.32
CA THR A 263 -14.54 14.78 -13.78
C THR A 263 -15.04 16.22 -13.63
N LEU A 264 -14.19 17.24 -13.77
CA LEU A 264 -14.55 18.64 -13.55
C LEU A 264 -15.69 19.11 -14.44
N LYS A 265 -15.74 18.65 -15.70
CA LYS A 265 -16.79 19.01 -16.67
C LYS A 265 -18.23 18.60 -16.25
N TYR A 266 -18.33 17.65 -15.32
CA TYR A 266 -19.63 17.17 -14.81
C TYR A 266 -20.02 17.84 -13.48
N ARG A 267 -19.10 18.51 -12.82
CA ARG A 267 -19.31 19.07 -11.49
C ARG A 267 -19.96 20.43 -11.57
N ARG A 268 -20.87 20.68 -10.64
CA ARG A 268 -21.59 21.95 -10.52
C ARG A 268 -21.54 22.44 -9.07
N ILE A 269 -21.35 23.73 -8.89
CA ILE A 269 -21.46 24.40 -7.60
C ILE A 269 -22.82 25.12 -7.57
N ASP A 270 -23.55 24.99 -6.46
CA ASP A 270 -24.71 25.81 -6.13
C ASP A 270 -24.23 27.04 -5.34
N PRO A 271 -24.20 28.24 -5.97
CA PRO A 271 -23.71 29.45 -5.31
C PRO A 271 -24.60 29.91 -4.15
N GLY A 272 -25.92 29.70 -4.27
CA GLY A 272 -26.89 30.09 -3.22
C GLY A 272 -26.71 29.27 -1.96
N LEU A 273 -26.74 27.95 -2.09
CA LEU A 273 -26.51 27.03 -0.98
C LEU A 273 -25.13 27.23 -0.35
N ARG A 274 -24.11 27.49 -1.17
CA ARG A 274 -22.76 27.80 -0.68
C ARG A 274 -22.74 29.07 0.17
N ALA A 275 -23.40 30.14 -0.28
CA ALA A 275 -23.47 31.39 0.46
C ALA A 275 -24.19 31.21 1.81
N GLU A 276 -25.34 30.58 1.80
CA GLU A 276 -26.13 30.24 3.00
C GLU A 276 -25.32 29.45 4.03
N LYS A 277 -24.69 28.35 3.60
CA LYS A 277 -23.92 27.47 4.49
C LYS A 277 -22.70 28.19 5.05
N ARG A 278 -21.98 28.96 4.23
CA ARG A 278 -20.84 29.75 4.69
C ARG A 278 -21.24 30.80 5.71
N GLU A 279 -22.36 31.48 5.50
CA GLU A 279 -22.89 32.41 6.48
C GLU A 279 -23.23 31.70 7.81
N ALA A 280 -23.96 30.57 7.73
CA ALA A 280 -24.33 29.80 8.90
C ALA A 280 -23.12 29.30 9.69
N TRP A 281 -22.06 28.83 9.02
CA TRP A 281 -20.85 28.36 9.68
C TRP A 281 -20.00 29.47 10.28
N ASN A 282 -20.02 30.65 9.69
CA ASN A 282 -19.22 31.79 10.15
C ASN A 282 -20.00 32.68 11.14
N ARG A 283 -21.24 32.35 11.48
CA ARG A 283 -21.97 33.08 12.53
C ARG A 283 -21.26 32.94 13.87
N PRO A 284 -20.90 34.05 14.53
CA PRO A 284 -20.23 33.99 15.81
C PRO A 284 -21.12 33.33 16.85
N ARG A 285 -20.62 32.32 17.53
CA ARG A 285 -21.29 31.70 18.67
C ARG A 285 -20.88 32.43 19.93
N TRP A 286 -21.71 33.40 20.36
CA TRP A 286 -21.46 34.21 21.55
C TRP A 286 -21.67 33.45 22.87
N THR A 287 -22.38 32.32 22.86
CA THR A 287 -22.67 31.54 24.08
C THR A 287 -21.40 31.15 24.87
N PRO A 288 -20.33 30.61 24.27
CA PRO A 288 -19.10 30.30 25.02
C PRO A 288 -18.45 31.55 25.62
N VAL A 289 -18.47 32.69 24.91
CA VAL A 289 -17.93 33.94 25.35
C VAL A 289 -18.76 34.48 26.53
N ALA A 290 -20.08 34.43 26.42
CA ALA A 290 -20.96 34.87 27.51
C ALA A 290 -20.76 34.02 28.79
N VAL A 291 -20.71 32.68 28.63
CA VAL A 291 -20.42 31.76 29.73
C VAL A 291 -19.04 32.10 30.38
N PHE A 292 -18.02 32.29 29.58
CA PHE A 292 -16.70 32.65 30.09
C PHE A 292 -16.75 33.96 30.88
N VAL A 293 -17.41 35.01 30.36
CA VAL A 293 -17.55 36.30 31.06
C VAL A 293 -18.33 36.13 32.36
N ILE A 294 -19.42 35.38 32.37
CA ILE A 294 -20.18 35.10 33.59
C ILE A 294 -19.30 34.40 34.63
N VAL A 295 -18.59 33.34 34.25
CA VAL A 295 -17.68 32.64 35.17
C VAL A 295 -16.59 33.57 35.70
N LEU A 296 -16.02 34.41 34.85
CA LEU A 296 -15.02 35.40 35.27
C LEU A 296 -15.59 36.39 36.26
N VAL A 297 -16.79 36.95 36.02
CA VAL A 297 -17.46 37.88 36.93
C VAL A 297 -17.77 37.17 38.27
N LEU A 298 -18.30 35.97 38.25
CA LEU A 298 -18.55 35.21 39.48
C LEU A 298 -17.28 34.90 40.28
N ALA A 299 -16.13 34.76 39.63
CA ALA A 299 -14.87 34.52 40.29
C ALA A 299 -14.24 35.81 40.85
N VAL A 300 -14.32 36.92 40.10
CA VAL A 300 -13.64 38.17 40.42
C VAL A 300 -14.44 39.04 41.43
N VAL A 301 -15.76 39.10 41.28
CA VAL A 301 -16.60 39.97 42.14
C VAL A 301 -16.49 39.65 43.64
N PRO A 302 -16.52 38.39 44.09
CA PRO A 302 -16.31 38.04 45.49
C PRO A 302 -14.94 38.43 46.00
N ALA A 303 -13.88 38.22 45.19
CA ALA A 303 -12.52 38.59 45.57
C ALA A 303 -12.34 40.11 45.74
N VAL A 304 -12.89 40.86 44.78
CA VAL A 304 -12.88 42.34 44.85
C VAL A 304 -13.70 42.83 46.06
N TRP A 305 -14.85 42.21 46.31
CA TRP A 305 -15.70 42.57 47.46
C TRP A 305 -14.97 42.37 48.81
N VAL A 306 -14.31 41.21 48.96
CA VAL A 306 -13.48 40.94 50.17
C VAL A 306 -12.33 41.94 50.31
N ALA A 307 -11.62 42.22 49.21
CA ALA A 307 -10.51 43.17 49.22
C ALA A 307 -10.97 44.60 49.62
N VAL A 308 -12.08 45.08 49.06
CA VAL A 308 -12.68 46.38 49.37
C VAL A 308 -13.14 46.45 50.84
N ARG A 309 -13.67 45.36 51.34
CA ARG A 309 -14.12 45.27 52.74
C ARG A 309 -12.92 45.40 53.70
N HIS A 310 -11.84 44.64 53.45
CA HIS A 310 -10.61 44.75 54.24
C HIS A 310 -9.97 46.15 54.23
N LEU A 311 -10.03 46.82 53.07
CA LEU A 311 -9.51 48.22 52.95
C LEU A 311 -10.37 49.23 53.67
N ARG A 312 -11.64 48.92 54.00
CA ARG A 312 -12.51 49.83 54.76
C ARG A 312 -12.44 49.59 56.27
N GLU A 313 -11.96 48.45 56.68
CA GLU A 313 -11.81 48.02 58.07
C GLU A 313 -10.38 48.35 58.64
N ALA A 314 -9.45 48.72 57.75
CA ALA A 314 -8.10 49.24 58.09
C ALA A 314 -8.04 50.77 58.08
#